data_216079daf673d23f0a46b6d17b875622
#
_entry.id   216079daf673d23f0a46b6d17b875622
#
_cell.length_a   1.000
_cell.length_b   1.000
_cell.length_c   1.000
_cell.angle_alpha   90.00
_cell.angle_beta   90.00
_cell.angle_gamma   90.00
#
_symmetry.space_group_name_H-M   'P 1'
#
loop_
_entity.id
_entity.type
_entity.pdbx_description
1 polymer ?
#
loop_
_entity_poly.entity_id
_entity_poly.type
_entity_poly.pdbx_seq_one_letter_code
_entity_poly.pdbx_strand_id
1 'polypeptide(L)'
;MSTLKVGTIQDHANSTTAMTIDNAGRILTPARPMFDVAKSSTQTTTSSQLLKVTWDTENYDVGNNFANDKFTAPVAGKYYMNALVTFYQMAAGAGIGLQWYKNGSVFRSGHHQSTEINITFAVTSCGVFDLNANDYLEVYVFQGSGSSQNIGVANSSYTVNAVGSNYWSGYLIG
;
A
#
# COMPACT_ATOMS: atom_id res chain seq x y z
N MET A 1 -44.53 6.38 -12.19
CA MET A 1 -43.19 5.92 -11.75
C MET A 1 -42.91 6.60 -10.42
N SER A 2 -42.67 5.86 -9.33
CA SER A 2 -42.32 6.45 -8.03
C SER A 2 -40.82 6.63 -7.92
N THR A 3 -40.37 7.79 -7.42
CA THR A 3 -38.98 8.14 -7.25
C THR A 3 -38.70 8.39 -5.77
N LEU A 4 -37.69 7.70 -5.20
CA LEU A 4 -37.18 8.00 -3.88
C LEU A 4 -36.07 9.06 -4.01
N LYS A 5 -36.24 10.20 -3.32
CA LYS A 5 -35.24 11.25 -3.23
C LYS A 5 -34.63 11.21 -1.84
N VAL A 6 -33.36 10.83 -1.74
CA VAL A 6 -32.61 10.75 -0.49
C VAL A 6 -31.21 11.33 -0.68
N GLY A 7 -30.75 12.15 0.25
CA GLY A 7 -29.39 12.71 0.23
C GLY A 7 -28.40 11.89 1.05
N THR A 8 -28.87 11.17 2.09
CA THR A 8 -28.04 10.42 3.01
C THR A 8 -28.71 9.11 3.41
N ILE A 9 -27.93 8.03 3.46
CA ILE A 9 -28.32 6.75 4.03
C ILE A 9 -27.40 6.46 5.21
N GLN A 10 -27.99 6.17 6.37
CA GLN A 10 -27.25 5.95 7.61
C GLN A 10 -27.55 4.56 8.18
N ASP A 11 -26.62 4.06 8.98
CA ASP A 11 -26.85 2.92 9.85
C ASP A 11 -27.92 3.24 10.88
N HIS A 12 -28.87 2.32 11.08
CA HIS A 12 -30.00 2.51 11.98
C HIS A 12 -29.60 2.66 13.45
N ALA A 13 -28.57 1.94 13.90
CA ALA A 13 -28.20 1.87 15.31
C ALA A 13 -27.33 3.05 15.76
N ASN A 14 -26.38 3.46 14.93
CA ASN A 14 -25.33 4.42 15.30
C ASN A 14 -25.41 5.74 14.54
N SER A 15 -26.37 5.90 13.63
CA SER A 15 -26.50 7.07 12.75
C SER A 15 -25.22 7.36 11.92
N THR A 16 -24.38 6.34 11.73
CA THR A 16 -23.19 6.47 10.91
C THR A 16 -23.59 6.56 9.44
N THR A 17 -23.06 7.56 8.73
CA THR A 17 -23.35 7.74 7.32
C THR A 17 -22.67 6.65 6.48
N ALA A 18 -23.47 5.76 5.92
CA ALA A 18 -23.01 4.72 5.02
C ALA A 18 -22.83 5.25 3.60
N MET A 19 -23.72 6.17 3.17
CA MET A 19 -23.74 6.69 1.80
C MET A 19 -24.32 8.10 1.77
N THR A 20 -23.76 8.95 0.92
CA THR A 20 -24.34 10.24 0.56
C THR A 20 -24.47 10.36 -0.95
N ILE A 21 -25.44 11.16 -1.40
CA ILE A 21 -25.57 11.57 -2.81
C ILE A 21 -25.29 13.06 -2.86
N ASP A 22 -24.26 13.45 -3.58
CA ASP A 22 -23.88 14.86 -3.71
C ASP A 22 -24.77 15.61 -4.73
N ASN A 23 -24.57 16.92 -4.85
CA ASN A 23 -25.34 17.77 -5.75
C ASN A 23 -25.18 17.43 -7.25
N ALA A 24 -24.14 16.66 -7.61
CA ALA A 24 -23.92 16.15 -8.96
C ALA A 24 -24.47 14.74 -9.17
N GLY A 25 -25.15 14.16 -8.16
CA GLY A 25 -25.72 12.82 -8.21
C GLY A 25 -24.70 11.69 -8.01
N ARG A 26 -23.50 11.99 -7.49
CA ARG A 26 -22.48 10.97 -7.21
C ARG A 26 -22.69 10.33 -5.85
N ILE A 27 -22.50 9.01 -5.79
CA ILE A 27 -22.56 8.25 -4.54
C ILE A 27 -21.19 8.30 -3.86
N LEU A 28 -21.16 8.78 -2.63
CA LEU A 28 -20.00 8.79 -1.77
C LEU A 28 -20.20 7.83 -0.61
N THR A 29 -19.15 7.10 -0.25
CA THR A 29 -19.13 6.13 0.86
C THR A 29 -18.08 6.53 1.90
N PRO A 30 -18.36 7.54 2.74
CA PRO A 30 -17.35 8.18 3.59
C PRO A 30 -16.77 7.24 4.67
N ALA A 31 -17.50 6.19 5.05
CA ALA A 31 -17.06 5.20 6.04
C ALA A 31 -16.31 4.01 5.43
N ARG A 32 -16.09 3.98 4.11
CA ARG A 32 -15.36 2.88 3.47
C ARG A 32 -13.90 2.89 3.91
N PRO A 33 -13.37 1.80 4.48
CA PRO A 33 -11.96 1.71 4.81
C PRO A 33 -11.10 1.91 3.56
N MET A 34 -10.21 2.89 3.62
CA MET A 34 -9.23 3.19 2.58
C MET A 34 -8.05 3.94 3.18
N PHE A 35 -6.87 3.75 2.63
CA PHE A 35 -5.68 4.43 3.07
C PHE A 35 -4.70 4.65 1.91
N ASP A 36 -3.81 5.61 2.10
CA ASP A 36 -2.65 5.84 1.25
C ASP A 36 -1.50 6.35 2.11
N VAL A 37 -0.40 5.63 2.04
CA VAL A 37 0.84 5.95 2.75
C VAL A 37 2.01 5.97 1.78
N ALA A 38 2.99 6.79 2.08
CA ALA A 38 4.19 6.93 1.30
C ALA A 38 5.45 6.79 2.16
N LYS A 39 6.58 6.59 1.51
CA LYS A 39 7.88 6.63 2.14
C LYS A 39 8.62 7.87 1.66
N SER A 40 8.87 8.80 2.58
CA SER A 40 9.57 10.07 2.34
C SER A 40 11.04 10.06 2.80
N SER A 41 11.46 9.02 3.53
CA SER A 41 12.83 8.84 4.02
C SER A 41 13.51 7.62 3.43
N THR A 42 14.84 7.61 3.45
CA THR A 42 15.63 6.46 3.03
C THR A 42 15.60 5.34 4.06
N GLN A 43 15.49 4.10 3.59
CA GLN A 43 15.64 2.90 4.40
C GLN A 43 16.65 1.96 3.71
N THR A 44 17.62 1.45 4.47
CA THR A 44 18.66 0.59 3.92
C THR A 44 18.25 -0.88 3.99
N THR A 45 18.34 -1.58 2.87
CA THR A 45 18.13 -3.03 2.76
C THR A 45 19.46 -3.77 2.78
N THR A 46 19.52 -4.92 3.45
CA THR A 46 20.66 -5.83 3.42
C THR A 46 20.45 -6.86 2.32
N SER A 47 21.51 -7.17 1.57
CA SER A 47 21.43 -8.19 0.52
C SER A 47 21.03 -9.55 1.07
N SER A 48 20.18 -10.24 0.32
CA SER A 48 19.67 -11.59 0.62
C SER A 48 18.86 -11.69 1.92
N GLN A 49 18.33 -10.56 2.40
CA GLN A 49 17.44 -10.51 3.56
C GLN A 49 16.12 -9.83 3.21
N LEU A 50 15.05 -10.31 3.83
CA LEU A 50 13.75 -9.64 3.79
C LEU A 50 13.75 -8.46 4.75
N LEU A 51 13.24 -7.34 4.30
CA LEU A 51 13.09 -6.12 5.10
C LEU A 51 11.64 -5.66 5.06
N LYS A 52 11.02 -5.46 6.22
CA LYS A 52 9.75 -4.75 6.32
C LYS A 52 9.91 -3.31 5.89
N VAL A 53 9.07 -2.85 4.97
CA VAL A 53 9.06 -1.44 4.54
C VAL A 53 8.42 -0.59 5.64
N THR A 54 9.11 0.46 6.06
CA THR A 54 8.56 1.47 6.96
C THR A 54 7.96 2.62 6.16
N TRP A 55 6.75 3.02 6.51
CA TRP A 55 6.00 4.09 5.86
C TRP A 55 5.92 5.28 6.80
N ASP A 56 6.43 6.42 6.37
CA ASP A 56 6.64 7.59 7.23
C ASP A 56 5.81 8.82 6.84
N THR A 57 4.98 8.66 5.82
CA THR A 57 4.04 9.71 5.38
C THR A 57 2.67 9.08 5.18
N GLU A 58 1.69 9.56 5.92
CA GLU A 58 0.30 9.18 5.73
C GLU A 58 -0.41 10.31 4.97
N ASN A 59 -0.92 10.01 3.79
CA ASN A 59 -1.70 10.94 2.99
C ASN A 59 -3.16 10.98 3.45
N TYR A 60 -3.71 9.80 3.70
CA TYR A 60 -5.02 9.63 4.37
C TYR A 60 -5.18 8.20 4.89
N ASP A 61 -5.99 8.06 5.94
CA ASP A 61 -6.43 6.77 6.49
C ASP A 61 -7.87 6.91 7.04
N VAL A 62 -8.83 6.40 6.30
CA VAL A 62 -10.24 6.41 6.71
C VAL A 62 -10.48 5.30 7.71
N GLY A 63 -10.72 5.70 8.96
CA GLY A 63 -10.99 4.80 10.08
C GLY A 63 -9.77 4.41 10.91
N ASN A 64 -8.60 5.02 10.69
CA ASN A 64 -7.35 4.77 11.42
C ASN A 64 -6.98 3.29 11.44
N ASN A 65 -6.95 2.69 10.25
CA ASN A 65 -6.68 1.25 10.06
C ASN A 65 -5.23 0.95 9.70
N PHE A 66 -4.42 1.99 9.49
CA PHE A 66 -2.99 1.89 9.22
C PHE A 66 -2.18 2.38 10.41
N ALA A 67 -1.36 1.50 10.98
CA ALA A 67 -0.45 1.83 12.09
C ALA A 67 0.73 0.87 12.14
N ASN A 68 1.89 1.33 12.60
CA ASN A 68 3.10 0.50 12.75
C ASN A 68 3.48 -0.26 11.47
N ASP A 69 3.42 0.44 10.32
CA ASP A 69 3.74 -0.09 9.00
C ASP A 69 2.88 -1.32 8.62
N LYS A 70 1.63 -1.32 9.00
CA LYS A 70 0.67 -2.37 8.65
C LYS A 70 -0.75 -1.80 8.51
N PHE A 71 -1.49 -2.34 7.57
CA PHE A 71 -2.93 -2.14 7.46
C PHE A 71 -3.66 -3.27 8.16
N THR A 72 -4.60 -2.95 9.05
CA THR A 72 -5.46 -3.91 9.74
C THR A 72 -6.89 -3.78 9.23
N ALA A 73 -7.46 -4.87 8.72
CA ALA A 73 -8.82 -4.87 8.19
C ALA A 73 -9.85 -4.66 9.33
N PRO A 74 -10.62 -3.57 9.35
CA PRO A 74 -11.61 -3.34 10.41
C PRO A 74 -12.84 -4.23 10.27
N VAL A 75 -13.13 -4.72 9.07
CA VAL A 75 -14.24 -5.63 8.76
C VAL A 75 -13.75 -6.72 7.80
N ALA A 76 -14.43 -7.86 7.82
CA ALA A 76 -14.20 -8.90 6.82
C ALA A 76 -14.63 -8.42 5.44
N GLY A 77 -13.86 -8.76 4.40
CA GLY A 77 -14.20 -8.38 3.03
C GLY A 77 -13.03 -8.50 2.06
N LYS A 78 -13.28 -8.09 0.83
CA LYS A 78 -12.27 -8.05 -0.24
C LYS A 78 -11.68 -6.67 -0.35
N TYR A 79 -10.37 -6.61 -0.20
CA TYR A 79 -9.59 -5.36 -0.24
C TYR A 79 -8.70 -5.34 -1.47
N TYR A 80 -8.74 -4.27 -2.24
CA TYR A 80 -7.71 -3.99 -3.24
C TYR A 80 -6.52 -3.35 -2.55
N MET A 81 -5.33 -3.85 -2.85
CA MET A 81 -4.06 -3.33 -2.35
C MET A 81 -3.09 -3.13 -3.51
N ASN A 82 -2.31 -2.07 -3.44
CA ASN A 82 -1.27 -1.76 -4.40
C ASN A 82 -0.07 -1.15 -3.66
N ALA A 83 1.11 -1.72 -3.86
CA ALA A 83 2.35 -1.18 -3.32
C ALA A 83 3.42 -1.08 -4.40
N LEU A 84 4.21 -0.01 -4.34
CA LEU A 84 5.38 0.21 -5.16
C LEU A 84 6.55 0.63 -4.29
N VAL A 85 7.70 -0.02 -4.49
CA VAL A 85 8.94 0.30 -3.79
C VAL A 85 10.07 0.43 -4.81
N THR A 86 10.82 1.52 -4.70
CA THR A 86 11.94 1.83 -5.58
C THR A 86 13.26 1.54 -4.88
N PHE A 87 14.10 0.75 -5.51
CA PHE A 87 15.49 0.50 -5.13
C PHE A 87 16.41 1.40 -5.92
N TYR A 88 17.41 1.97 -5.24
CA TYR A 88 18.33 2.90 -5.88
C TYR A 88 19.66 2.23 -6.22
N GLN A 89 20.17 2.50 -7.43
CA GLN A 89 21.49 2.10 -7.90
C GLN A 89 21.76 0.58 -7.76
N MET A 90 20.79 -0.23 -8.15
CA MET A 90 20.94 -1.68 -8.12
C MET A 90 22.03 -2.15 -9.07
N ALA A 91 22.90 -3.04 -8.58
CA ALA A 91 23.92 -3.68 -9.38
C ALA A 91 23.32 -4.53 -10.50
N ALA A 92 24.03 -4.67 -11.61
CA ALA A 92 23.63 -5.55 -12.70
C ALA A 92 23.41 -6.99 -12.21
N GLY A 93 22.34 -7.62 -12.68
CA GLY A 93 21.99 -9.00 -12.33
C GLY A 93 21.37 -9.20 -10.94
N ALA A 94 21.17 -8.13 -10.17
CA ALA A 94 20.53 -8.23 -8.86
C ALA A 94 19.04 -8.55 -8.98
N GLY A 95 18.57 -9.52 -8.20
CA GLY A 95 17.14 -9.77 -8.02
C GLY A 95 16.54 -8.81 -7.01
N ILE A 96 15.32 -8.35 -7.28
CA ILE A 96 14.50 -7.61 -6.32
C ILE A 96 13.10 -8.23 -6.25
N GLY A 97 12.44 -8.10 -5.11
CA GLY A 97 11.09 -8.62 -4.90
C GLY A 97 10.32 -7.84 -3.86
N LEU A 98 9.01 -7.91 -3.96
CA LEU A 98 8.05 -7.43 -2.97
C LEU A 98 7.20 -8.59 -2.50
N GLN A 99 7.00 -8.71 -1.22
CA GLN A 99 6.18 -9.74 -0.60
C GLN A 99 5.12 -9.14 0.31
N TRP A 100 3.93 -9.70 0.23
CA TRP A 100 2.84 -9.43 1.15
C TRP A 100 2.88 -10.43 2.28
N TYR A 101 2.88 -9.93 3.49
CA TYR A 101 2.72 -10.71 4.70
C TYR A 101 1.30 -10.52 5.23
N LYS A 102 0.64 -11.60 5.59
CA LYS A 102 -0.65 -11.59 6.28
C LYS A 102 -0.45 -12.22 7.66
N ASN A 103 -0.78 -11.48 8.71
CA ASN A 103 -0.66 -11.94 10.10
C ASN A 103 0.76 -12.47 10.42
N GLY A 104 1.79 -11.77 9.94
CA GLY A 104 3.19 -12.10 10.17
C GLY A 104 3.75 -13.26 9.35
N SER A 105 2.98 -13.82 8.41
CA SER A 105 3.41 -14.93 7.54
C SER A 105 3.36 -14.52 6.07
N VAL A 106 4.28 -15.04 5.27
CA VAL A 106 4.26 -14.83 3.80
C VAL A 106 2.92 -15.31 3.26
N PHE A 107 2.22 -14.40 2.61
CA PHE A 107 0.91 -14.69 2.02
C PHE A 107 0.95 -14.69 0.50
N ARG A 108 1.64 -13.71 -0.09
CA ARG A 108 1.78 -13.59 -1.54
C ARG A 108 3.12 -12.94 -1.87
N SER A 109 3.83 -13.52 -2.83
CA SER A 109 4.99 -12.87 -3.43
C SER A 109 4.50 -11.93 -4.53
N GLY A 110 5.04 -10.73 -4.52
CA GLY A 110 4.85 -9.77 -5.58
C GLY A 110 5.76 -10.04 -6.75
N HIS A 111 5.91 -9.02 -7.61
CA HIS A 111 6.81 -9.11 -8.75
C HIS A 111 8.26 -9.31 -8.26
N HIS A 112 8.93 -10.32 -8.81
CA HIS A 112 10.34 -10.59 -8.58
C HIS A 112 11.08 -10.37 -9.90
N GLN A 113 11.99 -9.40 -9.93
CA GLN A 113 12.67 -8.99 -11.15
C GLN A 113 14.18 -8.98 -10.96
N SER A 114 14.90 -9.38 -12.00
CA SER A 114 16.35 -9.23 -12.08
C SER A 114 16.68 -7.95 -12.84
N THR A 115 17.66 -7.20 -12.34
CA THR A 115 18.19 -6.01 -13.01
C THR A 115 19.40 -6.40 -13.86
N GLU A 116 19.44 -5.91 -15.09
CA GLU A 116 20.57 -6.17 -16.01
C GLU A 116 21.61 -5.04 -16.00
N ILE A 117 21.24 -3.87 -15.53
CA ILE A 117 22.08 -2.67 -15.51
C ILE A 117 22.04 -1.98 -14.14
N ASN A 118 23.07 -1.22 -13.86
CA ASN A 118 23.20 -0.46 -12.61
C ASN A 118 22.29 0.78 -12.63
N ILE A 119 21.01 0.60 -12.35
CA ILE A 119 19.99 1.65 -12.38
C ILE A 119 19.09 1.64 -11.14
N THR A 120 18.34 2.72 -10.98
CA THR A 120 17.19 2.78 -10.06
C THR A 120 16.04 1.97 -10.63
N PHE A 121 15.49 1.09 -9.83
CA PHE A 121 14.48 0.15 -10.26
C PHE A 121 13.32 0.04 -9.26
N ALA A 122 12.08 0.04 -9.75
CA ALA A 122 10.89 -0.10 -8.94
C ALA A 122 10.30 -1.52 -9.04
N VAL A 123 9.87 -2.05 -7.90
CA VAL A 123 9.05 -3.26 -7.85
C VAL A 123 7.65 -2.87 -7.39
N THR A 124 6.65 -3.38 -8.08
CA THR A 124 5.25 -3.15 -7.75
C THR A 124 4.50 -4.47 -7.61
N SER A 125 3.52 -4.48 -6.73
CA SER A 125 2.59 -5.60 -6.60
C SER A 125 1.21 -5.08 -6.21
N CYS A 126 0.20 -5.60 -6.87
CA CYS A 126 -1.19 -5.28 -6.55
C CYS A 126 -2.06 -6.55 -6.57
N GLY A 127 -3.23 -6.45 -5.98
CA GLY A 127 -4.18 -7.54 -6.00
C GLY A 127 -5.36 -7.35 -5.07
N VAL A 128 -6.27 -8.31 -5.13
CA VAL A 128 -7.42 -8.40 -4.23
C VAL A 128 -7.09 -9.42 -3.15
N PHE A 129 -7.30 -9.03 -1.90
CA PHE A 129 -7.03 -9.81 -0.70
C PHE A 129 -8.34 -10.07 0.03
N ASP A 130 -8.63 -11.33 0.32
CA ASP A 130 -9.76 -11.72 1.18
C ASP A 130 -9.27 -11.70 2.63
N LEU A 131 -9.77 -10.75 3.42
CA LEU A 131 -9.37 -10.52 4.80
C LEU A 131 -10.55 -10.71 5.75
N ASN A 132 -10.30 -11.38 6.86
CA ASN A 132 -11.20 -11.35 8.01
C ASN A 132 -11.01 -10.05 8.79
N ALA A 133 -11.98 -9.68 9.61
CA ALA A 133 -11.79 -8.60 10.57
C ALA A 133 -10.58 -8.88 11.46
N ASN A 134 -9.73 -7.87 11.67
CA ASN A 134 -8.46 -7.91 12.39
C ASN A 134 -7.31 -8.66 11.68
N ASP A 135 -7.51 -9.23 10.49
CA ASP A 135 -6.36 -9.63 9.68
C ASP A 135 -5.53 -8.38 9.32
N TYR A 136 -4.21 -8.49 9.35
CA TYR A 136 -3.37 -7.39 8.92
C TYR A 136 -2.42 -7.79 7.79
N LEU A 137 -2.08 -6.80 6.98
CA LEU A 137 -1.10 -6.91 5.91
C LEU A 137 0.12 -6.04 6.19
N GLU A 138 1.27 -6.50 5.76
CA GLU A 138 2.54 -5.80 5.77
C GLU A 138 3.24 -5.99 4.43
N VAL A 139 4.07 -5.02 4.05
CA VAL A 139 4.89 -5.08 2.84
C VAL A 139 6.34 -5.32 3.22
N TYR A 140 6.93 -6.35 2.63
CA TYR A 140 8.34 -6.67 2.75
C TYR A 140 9.00 -6.60 1.37
N VAL A 141 10.27 -6.25 1.37
CA VAL A 141 11.09 -6.25 0.16
C VAL A 141 12.33 -7.10 0.33
N PHE A 142 12.84 -7.58 -0.78
CA PHE A 142 14.06 -8.38 -0.90
C PHE A 142 14.93 -7.83 -2.01
N GLN A 143 16.24 -7.89 -1.83
CA GLN A 143 17.20 -7.65 -2.89
C GLN A 143 18.42 -8.60 -2.77
N GLY A 144 19.02 -8.95 -3.89
CA GLY A 144 20.14 -9.89 -4.00
C GLY A 144 21.37 -9.29 -4.69
N SER A 145 21.71 -8.02 -4.40
CA SER A 145 22.83 -7.33 -5.08
C SER A 145 24.23 -7.66 -4.54
N GLY A 146 24.32 -8.41 -3.44
CA GLY A 146 25.58 -8.68 -2.75
C GLY A 146 26.04 -7.56 -1.81
N SER A 147 25.36 -6.40 -1.81
CA SER A 147 25.67 -5.26 -0.94
C SER A 147 24.41 -4.62 -0.39
N SER A 148 24.55 -3.71 0.57
CA SER A 148 23.41 -2.93 1.07
C SER A 148 22.93 -1.95 0.01
N GLN A 149 21.61 -1.81 -0.12
CA GLN A 149 20.96 -0.90 -1.06
C GLN A 149 19.90 -0.08 -0.35
N ASN A 150 19.58 1.07 -0.91
CA ASN A 150 18.56 1.95 -0.34
C ASN A 150 17.25 1.84 -1.09
N ILE A 151 16.15 1.93 -0.32
CA ILE A 151 14.78 2.19 -0.80
C ILE A 151 14.30 3.52 -0.22
N GLY A 152 13.24 4.10 -0.77
CA GLY A 152 12.67 5.36 -0.29
C GLY A 152 13.02 6.53 -1.18
N VAL A 153 13.42 7.68 -0.59
CA VAL A 153 13.75 8.88 -1.36
C VAL A 153 15.17 8.79 -1.93
N ALA A 154 15.30 9.11 -3.21
CA ALA A 154 16.58 9.10 -3.91
C ALA A 154 17.56 10.15 -3.40
N ASN A 155 18.83 9.81 -3.42
CA ASN A 155 19.93 10.78 -3.39
C ASN A 155 19.83 11.73 -4.60
N SER A 156 20.17 13.00 -4.40
CA SER A 156 20.01 14.16 -5.26
C SER A 156 20.58 14.10 -6.69
N SER A 157 21.17 13.00 -7.11
CA SER A 157 21.76 12.86 -8.46
C SER A 157 20.84 12.24 -9.50
N TYR A 158 19.68 11.71 -9.12
CA TYR A 158 18.67 11.19 -10.03
C TYR A 158 17.33 11.86 -9.73
N THR A 159 16.78 12.55 -10.72
CA THR A 159 15.56 13.36 -10.66
C THR A 159 14.24 12.57 -10.52
N VAL A 160 14.27 11.47 -9.80
CA VAL A 160 13.04 10.79 -9.35
C VAL A 160 12.77 11.20 -7.90
N ASN A 161 12.85 12.50 -7.63
CA ASN A 161 12.42 13.11 -6.37
C ASN A 161 10.90 13.21 -6.30
N ALA A 162 10.21 12.16 -6.63
CA ALA A 162 8.78 12.17 -6.43
C ALA A 162 8.50 11.60 -5.04
N VAL A 163 8.12 12.48 -4.13
CA VAL A 163 7.15 12.11 -3.10
C VAL A 163 6.09 11.31 -3.85
N GLY A 164 5.95 10.00 -3.60
CA GLY A 164 5.07 9.13 -4.36
C GLY A 164 5.73 8.05 -5.22
N SER A 165 7.06 7.98 -5.29
CA SER A 165 7.75 6.84 -5.93
C SER A 165 7.87 5.61 -5.02
N ASN A 166 7.39 5.70 -3.79
CA ASN A 166 7.26 4.60 -2.85
C ASN A 166 5.96 4.81 -2.10
N TYR A 167 5.00 3.97 -2.34
CA TYR A 167 3.66 4.11 -1.76
C TYR A 167 3.02 2.75 -1.52
N TRP A 168 2.07 2.74 -0.62
CA TRP A 168 1.14 1.65 -0.42
C TRP A 168 -0.25 2.21 -0.19
N SER A 169 -1.18 1.81 -1.02
CA SER A 169 -2.58 2.22 -0.91
C SER A 169 -3.52 1.01 -0.97
N GLY A 170 -4.69 1.18 -0.41
CA GLY A 170 -5.70 0.15 -0.46
C GLY A 170 -7.07 0.63 -0.05
N TYR A 171 -8.10 -0.15 -0.42
CA TYR A 171 -9.47 0.13 -0.05
C TYR A 171 -10.33 -1.13 -0.06
N LEU A 172 -11.40 -1.11 0.73
CA LEU A 172 -12.43 -2.15 0.74
C LEU A 172 -13.21 -2.11 -0.58
N ILE A 173 -13.30 -3.24 -1.26
CA ILE A 173 -14.16 -3.40 -2.46
C ILE A 173 -15.58 -3.72 -2.03
N GLY A 174 -15.75 -4.69 -1.12
CA GLY A 174 -17.04 -5.20 -0.63
C GLY A 174 -16.89 -6.49 0.14
#